data_f97fa3ca5d22bd0408e9c51d3a185671
#
_entry.id   f97fa3ca5d22bd0408e9c51d3a185671
#
_cell.length_a   1.000
_cell.length_b   1.000
_cell.length_c   1.000
_cell.angle_alpha   90.00
_cell.angle_beta   90.00
_cell.angle_gamma   90.00
#
_symmetry.space_group_name_H-M   'P 1'
#
loop_
_entity.id
_entity.type
_entity.pdbx_description
1 polymer ?
#
loop_
_entity_poly.entity_id
_entity_poly.type
_entity_poly.pdbx_seq_one_letter_code
_entity_poly.pdbx_strand_id
1 'polypeptide(L)'
;MTQSQGQDPRLDTSRTIRAPHGTTLRAKSWLTEAPLRMLMNNLDPDVAERPHALVVYGGIGRAARNWACFDKIVEVLERLEDDQTLLVQSGKPVGVFPTHKNAPRVLIANSNLVPHWANWEHFNELDKQGLMMYGQMTAGSWIYIGSQGIVQGTYETFVAVAKKHFAGEAKGRWVLTGGLGGMGGAQPLAATMAGFSMIAVECDESRIDYRLRTGYVDKKATTLDEALAIVKESDTPVSVGLLGNAADVFAELVERNITPDIVTDQTSAHDPLNGYLPQGWSMAYAAEMRQQDESAVVKAAKQSMAVQVKAMLALQTRGAATLDYGNNIRQMALEEGVENAFDFPGFVPAYIRPLFCEGIGPFRWAALSGDPEDIYKTDQKVKELIPDNPHLHNWLDMARERIQFQGLPARICWVGLKDRERLGQAFNEMVKNGELKAPIVIGRDHLDSGSVASPNRETEGMMDGSDAVSDWPLLNALLNTAGGATWVSLHHGGGVGMGFSQHSGMVICCDGTEDASSRIARVLHNDPATGVMRHADAGYDIAKQCAAQQGLDLPMLNEELSKLK
;
A
#
# COMPACT_ATOMS: atom_id res chain seq x y z
N MET A 1 43.08 14.95 8.18
CA MET A 1 42.54 14.64 6.88
C MET A 1 41.11 15.15 6.89
N THR A 2 40.87 16.28 6.27
CA THR A 2 39.57 16.92 6.14
C THR A 2 38.67 16.01 5.29
N GLN A 3 37.65 15.39 5.91
CA GLN A 3 36.57 14.74 5.17
C GLN A 3 35.89 15.83 4.35
N SER A 4 35.96 15.74 3.03
CA SER A 4 35.10 16.48 2.14
C SER A 4 33.64 16.18 2.58
N GLN A 5 32.86 17.20 2.86
CA GLN A 5 31.41 17.11 2.96
C GLN A 5 30.89 16.58 1.62
N GLY A 6 30.85 15.26 1.47
CA GLY A 6 30.33 14.60 0.29
C GLY A 6 28.82 14.86 0.23
N GLN A 7 28.35 15.23 -0.93
CA GLN A 7 26.92 15.34 -1.23
C GLN A 7 26.23 14.00 -0.87
N ASP A 8 25.06 14.05 -0.23
CA ASP A 8 24.30 12.83 0.13
C ASP A 8 24.09 11.97 -1.12
N PRO A 9 24.61 10.71 -1.15
CA PRO A 9 24.54 9.85 -2.35
C PRO A 9 23.09 9.45 -2.71
N ARG A 10 22.13 9.79 -1.87
CA ARG A 10 20.71 9.58 -2.08
C ARG A 10 20.03 10.75 -2.79
N LEU A 11 20.66 11.92 -2.86
CA LEU A 11 20.06 13.15 -3.38
C LEU A 11 20.67 13.53 -4.74
N ASP A 12 19.85 13.58 -5.78
CA ASP A 12 20.22 14.09 -7.10
C ASP A 12 19.04 14.82 -7.76
N THR A 13 19.02 16.15 -7.64
CA THR A 13 17.95 16.99 -8.18
C THR A 13 18.03 17.18 -9.69
N SER A 14 19.10 16.73 -10.34
CA SER A 14 19.26 16.80 -11.81
C SER A 14 18.54 15.69 -12.56
N ARG A 15 18.09 14.63 -11.84
CA ARG A 15 17.49 13.44 -12.44
C ARG A 15 15.97 13.55 -12.51
N THR A 16 15.44 13.14 -13.66
CA THR A 16 14.01 12.86 -13.86
C THR A 16 13.90 11.45 -14.42
N ILE A 17 13.26 10.55 -13.70
CA ILE A 17 13.11 9.16 -14.10
C ILE A 17 11.68 8.94 -14.58
N ARG A 18 11.53 8.29 -15.74
CA ARG A 18 10.26 7.81 -16.27
C ARG A 18 10.46 6.43 -16.87
N ALA A 19 9.47 5.56 -16.70
CA ALA A 19 9.49 4.24 -17.30
C ALA A 19 9.44 4.34 -18.84
N PRO A 20 10.17 3.49 -19.59
CA PRO A 20 9.96 3.36 -21.03
C PRO A 20 8.54 2.92 -21.36
N HIS A 21 8.01 3.37 -22.48
CA HIS A 21 6.70 3.00 -23.03
C HIS A 21 6.85 2.21 -24.33
N GLY A 22 5.78 1.55 -24.77
CA GLY A 22 5.72 0.83 -26.03
C GLY A 22 6.41 -0.54 -25.98
N THR A 23 6.80 -1.05 -27.14
CA THR A 23 7.27 -2.43 -27.32
C THR A 23 8.78 -2.58 -27.43
N THR A 24 9.52 -1.49 -27.45
CA THR A 24 10.98 -1.52 -27.53
C THR A 24 11.60 -1.89 -26.18
N LEU A 25 12.30 -2.99 -26.12
CA LEU A 25 12.99 -3.46 -24.92
C LEU A 25 14.33 -2.73 -24.73
N ARG A 26 14.64 -2.39 -23.49
CA ARG A 26 16.00 -2.06 -23.03
C ARG A 26 16.72 -3.30 -22.50
N ALA A 27 15.95 -4.22 -21.89
CA ALA A 27 16.43 -5.50 -21.38
C ALA A 27 16.37 -6.61 -22.44
N LYS A 28 16.83 -7.81 -22.10
CA LYS A 28 16.89 -8.95 -23.05
C LYS A 28 15.53 -9.62 -23.27
N SER A 29 14.65 -9.55 -22.30
CA SER A 29 13.32 -10.13 -22.37
C SER A 29 12.30 -9.30 -21.60
N TRP A 30 11.02 -9.57 -21.79
CA TRP A 30 9.96 -8.96 -20.98
C TRP A 30 10.06 -9.32 -19.49
N LEU A 31 10.62 -10.49 -19.15
CA LEU A 31 10.78 -10.90 -17.75
C LEU A 31 11.79 -10.03 -16.98
N THR A 32 12.76 -9.43 -17.69
CA THR A 32 13.75 -8.52 -17.12
C THR A 32 13.40 -7.04 -17.37
N GLU A 33 12.70 -6.75 -18.46
CA GLU A 33 12.15 -5.42 -18.77
C GLU A 33 11.06 -5.00 -17.78
N ALA A 34 10.19 -5.93 -17.35
CA ALA A 34 9.09 -5.65 -16.45
C ALA A 34 9.56 -5.06 -15.11
N PRO A 35 10.46 -5.69 -14.34
CA PRO A 35 10.99 -5.10 -13.12
C PRO A 35 11.76 -3.80 -13.37
N LEU A 36 12.44 -3.65 -14.53
CA LEU A 36 13.10 -2.40 -14.90
C LEU A 36 12.12 -1.25 -15.06
N ARG A 37 11.06 -1.45 -15.85
CA ARG A 37 10.02 -0.41 -16.03
C ARG A 37 9.31 -0.08 -14.74
N MET A 38 9.01 -1.06 -13.91
CA MET A 38 8.33 -0.85 -12.65
C MET A 38 9.21 -0.15 -11.61
N LEU A 39 10.51 -0.46 -11.55
CA LEU A 39 11.47 0.31 -10.73
C LEU A 39 11.53 1.78 -11.16
N MET A 40 11.60 2.04 -12.46
CA MET A 40 11.61 3.41 -12.99
C MET A 40 10.28 4.12 -12.77
N ASN A 41 9.16 3.40 -12.92
CA ASN A 41 7.82 3.94 -12.64
C ASN A 41 7.66 4.38 -11.18
N ASN A 42 8.27 3.66 -10.23
CA ASN A 42 8.25 4.06 -8.83
C ASN A 42 8.88 5.44 -8.57
N LEU A 43 9.76 5.89 -9.45
CA LEU A 43 10.47 7.18 -9.33
C LEU A 43 9.98 8.22 -10.33
N ASP A 44 8.91 7.93 -11.08
CA ASP A 44 8.24 8.91 -11.92
C ASP A 44 7.76 10.09 -11.04
N PRO A 45 7.98 11.36 -11.46
CA PRO A 45 7.55 12.53 -10.70
C PRO A 45 6.04 12.60 -10.40
N ASP A 46 5.22 11.91 -11.20
CA ASP A 46 3.78 11.82 -10.97
C ASP A 46 3.41 10.69 -9.99
N VAL A 47 4.37 9.81 -9.63
CA VAL A 47 4.20 8.66 -8.74
C VAL A 47 4.84 8.90 -7.38
N ALA A 48 6.13 9.28 -7.36
CA ALA A 48 6.92 9.40 -6.14
C ALA A 48 6.73 10.73 -5.42
N GLU A 49 6.72 10.71 -4.09
CA GLU A 49 6.65 11.93 -3.27
C GLU A 49 7.92 12.79 -3.39
N ARG A 50 9.11 12.17 -3.39
CA ARG A 50 10.41 12.84 -3.53
C ARG A 50 11.35 12.03 -4.43
N PRO A 51 11.11 12.02 -5.75
CA PRO A 51 11.85 11.16 -6.68
C PRO A 51 13.36 11.42 -6.69
N HIS A 52 13.78 12.69 -6.56
CA HIS A 52 15.19 13.07 -6.50
C HIS A 52 15.94 12.55 -5.26
N ALA A 53 15.21 12.12 -4.23
CA ALA A 53 15.72 11.46 -3.03
C ALA A 53 15.41 9.96 -3.01
N LEU A 54 14.97 9.37 -4.13
CA LEU A 54 14.56 7.97 -4.26
C LEU A 54 13.36 7.57 -3.39
N VAL A 55 12.68 8.53 -2.76
CA VAL A 55 11.55 8.30 -1.86
C VAL A 55 10.26 8.23 -2.66
N VAL A 56 9.62 7.08 -2.57
CA VAL A 56 8.36 6.79 -3.27
C VAL A 56 7.17 7.26 -2.45
N TYR A 57 7.06 6.81 -1.20
CA TYR A 57 6.00 7.25 -0.27
C TYR A 57 6.35 6.92 1.19
N GLY A 58 5.51 7.39 2.13
CA GLY A 58 5.54 6.97 3.54
C GLY A 58 6.77 7.47 4.32
N GLY A 59 7.15 8.71 4.13
CA GLY A 59 8.27 9.35 4.84
C GLY A 59 9.61 9.06 4.19
N ILE A 60 10.16 7.86 4.34
CA ILE A 60 11.47 7.43 3.81
C ILE A 60 11.44 6.14 2.98
N GLY A 61 10.27 5.67 2.57
CA GLY A 61 10.12 4.46 1.74
C GLY A 61 10.77 4.64 0.37
N ARG A 62 11.91 3.96 0.11
CA ARG A 62 12.73 4.13 -1.10
C ARG A 62 12.64 2.95 -2.05
N ALA A 63 12.85 3.22 -3.34
CA ALA A 63 12.93 2.22 -4.40
C ALA A 63 14.33 1.61 -4.55
N ALA A 64 15.39 2.35 -4.23
CA ALA A 64 16.78 1.92 -4.24
C ALA A 64 17.54 2.61 -3.09
N ARG A 65 18.66 2.02 -2.66
CA ARG A 65 19.43 2.50 -1.50
C ARG A 65 20.02 3.90 -1.73
N ASN A 66 20.61 4.11 -2.89
CA ASN A 66 21.16 5.36 -3.37
C ASN A 66 21.21 5.34 -4.91
N TRP A 67 21.60 6.44 -5.53
CA TRP A 67 21.61 6.56 -6.99
C TRP A 67 22.57 5.60 -7.67
N ALA A 68 23.72 5.34 -7.09
CA ALA A 68 24.67 4.35 -7.64
C ALA A 68 24.08 2.93 -7.64
N CYS A 69 23.31 2.57 -6.59
CA CYS A 69 22.59 1.30 -6.54
C CYS A 69 21.45 1.27 -7.58
N PHE A 70 20.70 2.35 -7.75
CA PHE A 70 19.68 2.45 -8.79
C PHE A 70 20.27 2.22 -10.18
N ASP A 71 21.34 2.94 -10.55
CA ASP A 71 21.99 2.79 -11.84
C ASP A 71 22.49 1.36 -12.07
N LYS A 72 23.04 0.75 -11.02
CA LYS A 72 23.54 -0.63 -11.11
C LYS A 72 22.42 -1.66 -11.22
N ILE A 73 21.27 -1.46 -10.56
CA ILE A 73 20.10 -2.33 -10.74
C ILE A 73 19.62 -2.26 -12.20
N VAL A 74 19.50 -1.04 -12.76
CA VAL A 74 19.08 -0.83 -14.16
C VAL A 74 20.06 -1.54 -15.11
N GLU A 75 21.36 -1.30 -14.96
CA GLU A 75 22.40 -1.95 -15.78
C GLU A 75 22.31 -3.48 -15.72
N VAL A 76 22.10 -4.04 -14.52
CA VAL A 76 22.01 -5.49 -14.36
C VAL A 76 20.74 -6.03 -15.03
N LEU A 77 19.58 -5.38 -14.86
CA LEU A 77 18.33 -5.80 -15.47
C LEU A 77 18.40 -5.78 -17.01
N GLU A 78 19.13 -4.81 -17.60
CA GLU A 78 19.33 -4.74 -19.05
C GLU A 78 20.14 -5.93 -19.62
N ARG A 79 21.04 -6.52 -18.81
CA ARG A 79 21.90 -7.63 -19.26
C ARG A 79 21.54 -9.01 -18.70
N LEU A 80 20.58 -9.08 -17.75
CA LEU A 80 20.21 -10.31 -17.08
C LEU A 80 19.61 -11.33 -18.06
N GLU A 81 20.03 -12.59 -17.95
CA GLU A 81 19.49 -13.70 -18.74
C GLU A 81 18.24 -14.30 -18.06
N ASP A 82 17.42 -15.01 -18.84
CA ASP A 82 16.17 -15.59 -18.35
C ASP A 82 16.36 -16.80 -17.42
N ASP A 83 17.57 -17.30 -17.26
CA ASP A 83 17.96 -18.34 -16.31
C ASP A 83 18.82 -17.81 -15.15
N GLN A 84 18.87 -16.50 -14.97
CA GLN A 84 19.60 -15.84 -13.89
C GLN A 84 18.64 -15.11 -12.95
N THR A 85 19.07 -14.96 -11.70
CA THR A 85 18.35 -14.20 -10.66
C THR A 85 19.26 -13.13 -10.06
N LEU A 86 18.77 -11.90 -10.06
CA LEU A 86 19.38 -10.78 -9.35
C LEU A 86 18.94 -10.78 -7.89
N LEU A 87 19.88 -10.66 -6.95
CA LEU A 87 19.61 -10.47 -5.53
C LEU A 87 19.78 -9.00 -5.16
N VAL A 88 18.77 -8.45 -4.47
CA VAL A 88 18.74 -7.06 -4.00
C VAL A 88 18.54 -7.03 -2.48
N GLN A 89 19.52 -6.51 -1.76
CA GLN A 89 19.51 -6.38 -0.30
C GLN A 89 19.33 -4.91 0.07
N SER A 90 18.18 -4.56 0.64
CA SER A 90 17.83 -3.19 1.04
C SER A 90 18.23 -2.18 -0.04
N GLY A 91 17.70 -2.38 -1.26
CA GLY A 91 17.92 -1.50 -2.41
C GLY A 91 19.31 -1.53 -3.04
N LYS A 92 20.19 -2.46 -2.65
CA LYS A 92 21.54 -2.66 -3.24
C LYS A 92 21.57 -3.96 -4.02
N PRO A 93 21.95 -3.96 -5.31
CA PRO A 93 22.19 -5.19 -6.06
C PRO A 93 23.47 -5.85 -5.54
N VAL A 94 23.37 -7.06 -5.03
CA VAL A 94 24.48 -7.74 -4.34
C VAL A 94 25.00 -8.97 -5.06
N GLY A 95 24.25 -9.54 -5.99
CA GLY A 95 24.71 -10.68 -6.75
C GLY A 95 23.76 -11.09 -7.87
N VAL A 96 24.29 -11.76 -8.88
CA VAL A 96 23.56 -12.43 -9.95
C VAL A 96 23.97 -13.89 -9.91
N PHE A 97 22.99 -14.78 -9.85
CA PHE A 97 23.23 -16.21 -9.74
C PHE A 97 22.49 -16.97 -10.85
N PRO A 98 23.09 -18.06 -11.37
CA PRO A 98 22.38 -18.97 -12.24
C PRO A 98 21.24 -19.65 -11.46
N THR A 99 20.07 -19.70 -12.09
CA THR A 99 18.88 -20.39 -11.57
C THR A 99 18.27 -21.23 -12.70
N HIS A 100 17.02 -20.98 -13.03
CA HIS A 100 16.37 -21.62 -14.18
C HIS A 100 15.23 -20.72 -14.70
N LYS A 101 14.74 -20.99 -15.91
CA LYS A 101 13.74 -20.14 -16.59
C LYS A 101 12.43 -19.89 -15.80
N ASN A 102 12.05 -20.79 -14.91
CA ASN A 102 10.85 -20.64 -14.09
C ASN A 102 11.13 -20.00 -12.71
N ALA A 103 12.40 -19.69 -12.38
CA ALA A 103 12.74 -18.98 -11.16
C ALA A 103 12.42 -17.47 -11.29
N PRO A 104 12.24 -16.74 -10.19
CA PRO A 104 12.17 -15.29 -10.21
C PRO A 104 13.42 -14.65 -10.83
N ARG A 105 13.21 -13.58 -11.58
CA ARG A 105 14.33 -12.77 -12.12
C ARG A 105 14.96 -11.89 -11.06
N VAL A 106 14.19 -11.50 -10.04
CA VAL A 106 14.68 -10.70 -8.92
C VAL A 106 14.15 -11.25 -7.59
N LEU A 107 15.04 -11.34 -6.60
CA LEU A 107 14.68 -11.59 -5.21
C LEU A 107 15.15 -10.41 -4.36
N ILE A 108 14.24 -9.85 -3.59
CA ILE A 108 14.45 -8.63 -2.82
C ILE A 108 14.23 -8.94 -1.33
N ALA A 109 15.15 -8.48 -0.49
CA ALA A 109 14.97 -8.43 0.95
C ALA A 109 15.22 -6.99 1.44
N ASN A 110 14.22 -6.37 2.07
CA ASN A 110 14.29 -4.98 2.51
C ASN A 110 14.11 -4.86 4.01
N SER A 111 14.96 -4.07 4.65
CA SER A 111 14.86 -3.63 6.05
C SER A 111 14.66 -4.76 7.08
N ASN A 112 14.97 -6.00 6.72
CA ASN A 112 14.87 -7.11 7.64
C ASN A 112 15.99 -7.05 8.68
N LEU A 113 15.61 -6.89 9.94
CA LEU A 113 16.47 -6.97 11.10
C LEU A 113 16.12 -8.23 11.91
N VAL A 114 17.10 -8.80 12.59
CA VAL A 114 16.84 -9.84 13.58
C VAL A 114 15.93 -9.25 14.67
N PRO A 115 14.87 -9.96 15.12
CA PRO A 115 13.78 -9.35 15.91
C PRO A 115 14.23 -8.53 17.11
N HIS A 116 15.23 -8.98 17.86
CA HIS A 116 15.73 -8.24 19.03
C HIS A 116 16.31 -6.85 18.69
N TRP A 117 16.80 -6.67 17.46
CA TRP A 117 17.37 -5.40 16.97
C TRP A 117 16.40 -4.63 16.05
N ALA A 118 15.18 -5.13 15.88
CA ALA A 118 14.19 -4.53 14.99
C ALA A 118 13.49 -3.33 15.63
N ASN A 119 14.18 -2.21 15.72
CA ASN A 119 13.67 -0.94 16.19
C ASN A 119 14.19 0.23 15.33
N TRP A 120 13.54 1.38 15.43
CA TRP A 120 13.90 2.56 14.63
C TRP A 120 15.29 3.10 14.93
N GLU A 121 15.73 3.07 16.20
CA GLU A 121 17.05 3.57 16.60
C GLU A 121 18.15 2.82 15.85
N HIS A 122 18.17 1.50 15.96
CA HIS A 122 19.16 0.66 15.29
C HIS A 122 19.04 0.72 13.76
N PHE A 123 17.80 0.73 13.22
CA PHE A 123 17.58 0.90 11.78
C PHE A 123 18.20 2.21 11.28
N ASN A 124 17.93 3.34 11.96
CA ASN A 124 18.44 4.66 11.55
C ASN A 124 19.97 4.72 11.59
N GLU A 125 20.61 4.09 12.56
CA GLU A 125 22.07 3.97 12.60
C GLU A 125 22.61 3.25 11.34
N LEU A 126 22.02 2.13 10.97
CA LEU A 126 22.41 1.35 9.80
C LEU A 126 22.11 2.07 8.48
N ASP A 127 20.99 2.77 8.38
CA ASP A 127 20.64 3.57 7.19
C ASP A 127 21.65 4.73 7.00
N LYS A 128 22.04 5.42 8.08
CA LYS A 128 23.08 6.46 8.06
C LYS A 128 24.44 5.93 7.62
N GLN A 129 24.77 4.70 8.00
CA GLN A 129 25.99 4.01 7.58
C GLN A 129 25.92 3.47 6.13
N GLY A 130 24.78 3.60 5.45
CA GLY A 130 24.58 3.07 4.11
C GLY A 130 24.49 1.54 4.02
N LEU A 131 24.17 0.87 5.13
CA LEU A 131 24.06 -0.58 5.21
C LEU A 131 22.65 -1.11 4.94
N MET A 132 21.66 -0.25 5.04
CA MET A 132 20.24 -0.61 4.98
C MET A 132 19.43 0.48 4.27
N MET A 133 18.18 0.17 3.95
CA MET A 133 17.22 1.08 3.34
C MET A 133 15.82 0.69 3.81
N TYR A 134 14.98 1.68 4.10
CA TYR A 134 13.56 1.42 4.35
C TYR A 134 12.83 1.19 3.02
N GLY A 135 12.73 -0.07 2.64
CA GLY A 135 11.99 -0.50 1.45
C GLY A 135 10.54 -0.78 1.78
N GLN A 136 9.77 0.29 2.04
CA GLN A 136 8.39 0.17 2.47
C GLN A 136 7.52 -0.48 1.39
N MET A 137 6.95 -1.65 1.69
CA MET A 137 5.93 -2.34 0.91
C MET A 137 6.15 -2.25 -0.62
N THR A 138 5.17 -1.76 -1.35
CA THR A 138 5.19 -1.63 -2.81
C THR A 138 6.23 -0.64 -3.35
N ALA A 139 6.74 0.27 -2.51
CA ALA A 139 7.87 1.11 -2.86
C ALA A 139 9.16 0.29 -3.03
N GLY A 140 9.46 -0.56 -2.07
CA GLY A 140 10.66 -1.41 -2.09
C GLY A 140 10.56 -2.64 -2.99
N SER A 141 9.36 -3.05 -3.38
CA SER A 141 9.10 -4.17 -4.31
C SER A 141 8.75 -3.74 -5.73
N TRP A 142 8.84 -2.46 -6.04
CA TRP A 142 8.66 -1.90 -7.37
C TRP A 142 7.29 -2.24 -8.01
N ILE A 143 6.23 -2.16 -7.23
CA ILE A 143 4.85 -2.37 -7.70
C ILE A 143 3.89 -1.26 -7.23
N TYR A 144 4.43 -0.15 -6.75
CA TYR A 144 3.62 1.01 -6.43
C TYR A 144 3.11 1.69 -7.69
N ILE A 145 1.82 1.95 -7.76
CA ILE A 145 1.12 2.49 -8.94
C ILE A 145 0.48 3.85 -8.66
N GLY A 146 1.03 4.59 -7.71
CA GLY A 146 0.44 5.82 -7.20
C GLY A 146 -0.66 5.57 -6.16
N SER A 147 -1.33 6.63 -5.72
CA SER A 147 -2.35 6.56 -4.67
C SER A 147 -3.57 5.71 -5.05
N GLN A 148 -3.82 5.48 -6.35
CA GLN A 148 -4.89 4.59 -6.80
C GLN A 148 -4.76 3.16 -6.25
N GLY A 149 -3.55 2.71 -5.88
CA GLY A 149 -3.31 1.38 -5.34
C GLY A 149 -4.07 1.06 -4.06
N ILE A 150 -4.56 2.06 -3.35
CA ILE A 150 -5.34 1.90 -2.11
C ILE A 150 -6.78 2.43 -2.24
N VAL A 151 -7.14 3.08 -3.36
CA VAL A 151 -8.45 3.73 -3.50
C VAL A 151 -9.58 2.72 -3.34
N GLN A 152 -9.51 1.54 -3.95
CA GLN A 152 -10.59 0.56 -3.82
C GLN A 152 -10.72 0.02 -2.40
N GLY A 153 -9.63 -0.39 -1.75
CA GLY A 153 -9.69 -0.88 -0.37
C GLY A 153 -10.28 0.15 0.60
N THR A 154 -9.97 1.42 0.37
CA THR A 154 -10.52 2.54 1.14
C THR A 154 -12.01 2.74 0.81
N TYR A 155 -12.39 2.66 -0.45
CA TYR A 155 -13.79 2.69 -0.89
C TYR A 155 -14.59 1.55 -0.23
N GLU A 156 -14.10 0.30 -0.30
CA GLU A 156 -14.73 -0.85 0.36
C GLU A 156 -14.90 -0.64 1.87
N THR A 157 -13.88 -0.07 2.51
CA THR A 157 -13.94 0.24 3.94
C THR A 157 -15.06 1.25 4.23
N PHE A 158 -15.14 2.35 3.51
CA PHE A 158 -16.19 3.36 3.73
C PHE A 158 -17.59 2.83 3.39
N VAL A 159 -17.74 2.01 2.36
CA VAL A 159 -19.01 1.33 2.07
C VAL A 159 -19.40 0.38 3.20
N ALA A 160 -18.46 -0.37 3.76
CA ALA A 160 -18.70 -1.25 4.90
C ALA A 160 -19.07 -0.46 6.17
N VAL A 161 -18.40 0.68 6.41
CA VAL A 161 -18.75 1.61 7.50
C VAL A 161 -20.20 2.12 7.31
N ALA A 162 -20.56 2.55 6.09
CA ALA A 162 -21.92 3.02 5.80
C ALA A 162 -22.97 1.93 6.10
N LYS A 163 -22.73 0.70 5.65
CA LYS A 163 -23.64 -0.43 5.92
C LYS A 163 -23.77 -0.73 7.40
N LYS A 164 -22.66 -0.75 8.13
CA LYS A 164 -22.62 -1.13 9.55
C LYS A 164 -23.23 -0.07 10.48
N HIS A 165 -22.97 1.20 10.22
CA HIS A 165 -23.30 2.29 11.14
C HIS A 165 -24.45 3.18 10.68
N PHE A 166 -24.75 3.22 9.37
CA PHE A 166 -25.69 4.18 8.78
C PHE A 166 -26.73 3.53 7.86
N ALA A 167 -26.96 2.23 7.99
CA ALA A 167 -27.89 1.47 7.13
C ALA A 167 -27.64 1.65 5.62
N GLY A 168 -26.39 1.92 5.21
CA GLY A 168 -25.99 2.17 3.84
C GLY A 168 -26.11 3.63 3.37
N GLU A 169 -26.61 4.53 4.21
CA GLU A 169 -26.86 5.94 3.86
C GLU A 169 -25.61 6.81 4.10
N ALA A 170 -24.90 7.16 3.03
CA ALA A 170 -23.71 8.03 3.09
C ALA A 170 -24.03 9.52 2.86
N LYS A 171 -25.13 9.83 2.17
CA LYS A 171 -25.47 11.20 1.76
C LYS A 171 -25.61 12.14 2.97
N GLY A 172 -24.98 13.31 2.88
CA GLY A 172 -25.00 14.35 3.92
C GLY A 172 -24.10 14.06 5.12
N ARG A 173 -23.35 12.94 5.09
CA ARG A 173 -22.38 12.57 6.12
C ARG A 173 -20.97 12.91 5.70
N TRP A 174 -20.10 13.11 6.69
CA TRP A 174 -18.71 13.47 6.39
C TRP A 174 -17.69 12.74 7.25
N VAL A 175 -16.51 12.59 6.68
CA VAL A 175 -15.34 11.91 7.23
C VAL A 175 -14.29 12.95 7.60
N LEU A 176 -13.69 12.81 8.77
CA LEU A 176 -12.46 13.52 9.17
C LEU A 176 -11.26 12.57 9.07
N THR A 177 -10.19 13.02 8.44
CA THR A 177 -8.92 12.27 8.38
C THR A 177 -7.73 13.22 8.40
N GLY A 178 -6.53 12.68 8.68
CA GLY A 178 -5.24 13.37 8.55
C GLY A 178 -4.38 12.73 7.48
N GLY A 179 -3.59 13.55 6.77
CA GLY A 179 -2.58 13.12 5.81
C GLY A 179 -3.08 12.99 4.36
N LEU A 180 -2.33 13.61 3.43
CA LEU A 180 -2.52 13.52 1.98
C LEU A 180 -1.26 13.04 1.23
N GLY A 181 -0.40 12.28 1.93
CA GLY A 181 0.74 11.59 1.34
C GLY A 181 0.35 10.48 0.35
N GLY A 182 1.27 9.59 0.02
CA GLY A 182 1.05 8.52 -0.96
C GLY A 182 -0.18 7.66 -0.65
N MET A 183 -0.33 7.26 0.60
CA MET A 183 -1.47 6.43 1.06
C MET A 183 -2.69 7.27 1.42
N GLY A 184 -2.51 8.29 2.26
CA GLY A 184 -3.61 9.16 2.72
C GLY A 184 -4.29 9.91 1.60
N GLY A 185 -3.55 10.24 0.55
CA GLY A 185 -4.08 10.92 -0.64
C GLY A 185 -5.18 10.15 -1.39
N ALA A 186 -5.34 8.86 -1.15
CA ALA A 186 -6.42 8.06 -1.72
C ALA A 186 -7.77 8.26 -1.01
N GLN A 187 -7.75 8.64 0.26
CA GLN A 187 -8.97 8.69 1.08
C GLN A 187 -10.02 9.67 0.59
N PRO A 188 -9.70 10.92 0.15
CA PRO A 188 -10.71 11.86 -0.31
C PRO A 188 -11.49 11.37 -1.52
N LEU A 189 -10.80 10.82 -2.52
CA LEU A 189 -11.45 10.25 -3.70
C LEU A 189 -12.33 9.05 -3.33
N ALA A 190 -11.81 8.13 -2.52
CA ALA A 190 -12.57 6.96 -2.07
C ALA A 190 -13.81 7.34 -1.27
N ALA A 191 -13.74 8.36 -0.41
CA ALA A 191 -14.86 8.86 0.37
C ALA A 191 -15.97 9.41 -0.54
N THR A 192 -15.61 10.27 -1.50
CA THR A 192 -16.59 10.85 -2.42
C THR A 192 -17.19 9.80 -3.36
N MET A 193 -16.42 8.79 -3.79
CA MET A 193 -16.93 7.64 -4.54
C MET A 193 -17.90 6.78 -3.69
N ALA A 194 -17.69 6.69 -2.38
CA ALA A 194 -18.59 6.00 -1.45
C ALA A 194 -19.80 6.85 -1.01
N GLY A 195 -19.89 8.10 -1.47
CA GLY A 195 -21.01 9.00 -1.19
C GLY A 195 -20.85 9.90 0.03
N PHE A 196 -19.68 9.91 0.67
CA PHE A 196 -19.35 10.78 1.80
C PHE A 196 -18.66 12.07 1.35
N SER A 197 -18.88 13.17 2.06
CA SER A 197 -17.95 14.30 2.04
C SER A 197 -16.76 14.01 2.96
N MET A 198 -15.63 14.72 2.77
CA MET A 198 -14.42 14.52 3.59
C MET A 198 -13.68 15.83 3.85
N ILE A 199 -13.16 15.97 5.07
CA ILE A 199 -12.11 16.94 5.41
C ILE A 199 -10.84 16.15 5.70
N ALA A 200 -9.81 16.36 4.88
CA ALA A 200 -8.49 15.77 5.04
C ALA A 200 -7.49 16.86 5.43
N VAL A 201 -6.95 16.75 6.65
CA VAL A 201 -6.00 17.72 7.20
C VAL A 201 -4.59 17.38 6.74
N GLU A 202 -3.89 18.34 6.13
CA GLU A 202 -2.51 18.17 5.65
C GLU A 202 -1.67 19.41 6.00
N CYS A 203 -0.49 19.17 6.55
CA CYS A 203 0.44 20.23 6.96
C CYS A 203 1.32 20.77 5.82
N ASP A 204 1.43 20.02 4.71
CA ASP A 204 2.20 20.39 3.53
C ASP A 204 1.26 20.83 2.40
N GLU A 205 1.24 22.15 2.15
CA GLU A 205 0.40 22.77 1.13
C GLU A 205 0.64 22.16 -0.27
N SER A 206 1.88 21.80 -0.58
CA SER A 206 2.24 21.22 -1.87
C SER A 206 1.55 19.88 -2.14
N ARG A 207 1.28 19.08 -1.08
CA ARG A 207 0.53 17.83 -1.17
C ARG A 207 -0.94 18.10 -1.46
N ILE A 208 -1.54 19.10 -0.83
CA ILE A 208 -2.93 19.51 -1.14
C ILE A 208 -3.02 19.92 -2.61
N ASP A 209 -2.12 20.79 -3.09
CA ASP A 209 -2.10 21.27 -4.47
C ASP A 209 -1.89 20.12 -5.47
N TYR A 210 -1.05 19.13 -5.12
CA TYR A 210 -0.86 17.94 -5.93
C TYR A 210 -2.16 17.12 -6.03
N ARG A 211 -2.89 16.92 -4.91
CA ARG A 211 -4.16 16.16 -4.90
C ARG A 211 -5.29 16.89 -5.64
N LEU A 212 -5.32 18.21 -5.59
CA LEU A 212 -6.22 19.02 -6.43
C LEU A 212 -5.92 18.81 -7.91
N ARG A 213 -4.65 18.93 -8.32
CA ARG A 213 -4.23 18.76 -9.72
C ARG A 213 -4.53 17.37 -10.25
N THR A 214 -4.41 16.33 -9.43
CA THR A 214 -4.63 14.93 -9.81
C THR A 214 -6.07 14.46 -9.62
N GLY A 215 -6.99 15.32 -9.16
CA GLY A 215 -8.41 15.01 -9.01
C GLY A 215 -8.75 14.11 -7.82
N TYR A 216 -7.84 14.00 -6.83
CA TYR A 216 -8.09 13.24 -5.60
C TYR A 216 -8.76 14.07 -4.50
N VAL A 217 -8.60 15.40 -4.55
CA VAL A 217 -9.25 16.36 -3.67
C VAL A 217 -10.00 17.38 -4.53
N ASP A 218 -11.22 17.74 -4.14
CA ASP A 218 -12.07 18.65 -4.93
C ASP A 218 -11.82 20.13 -4.60
N LYS A 219 -11.56 20.45 -3.33
CA LYS A 219 -11.43 21.81 -2.81
C LYS A 219 -10.27 21.92 -1.82
N LYS A 220 -9.76 23.14 -1.65
CA LYS A 220 -8.76 23.50 -0.63
C LYS A 220 -9.36 24.49 0.34
N ALA A 221 -9.03 24.36 1.61
CA ALA A 221 -9.35 25.32 2.66
C ALA A 221 -8.11 25.65 3.49
N THR A 222 -8.07 26.87 4.03
CA THR A 222 -6.98 27.34 4.90
C THR A 222 -7.43 27.51 6.35
N THR A 223 -8.71 27.40 6.61
CA THR A 223 -9.29 27.44 7.96
C THR A 223 -10.33 26.33 8.14
N LEU A 224 -10.51 25.87 9.39
CA LEU A 224 -11.52 24.87 9.72
C LEU A 224 -12.93 25.36 9.38
N ASP A 225 -13.23 26.63 9.63
CA ASP A 225 -14.55 27.21 9.32
C ASP A 225 -14.86 27.17 7.82
N GLU A 226 -13.89 27.49 6.98
CA GLU A 226 -14.01 27.38 5.53
C GLU A 226 -14.27 25.95 5.10
N ALA A 227 -13.50 24.97 5.63
CA ALA A 227 -13.68 23.56 5.31
C ALA A 227 -15.06 23.03 5.72
N LEU A 228 -15.52 23.38 6.93
CA LEU A 228 -16.85 23.01 7.44
C LEU A 228 -17.97 23.64 6.60
N ALA A 229 -17.82 24.92 6.19
CA ALA A 229 -18.80 25.58 5.33
C ALA A 229 -18.92 24.87 3.97
N ILE A 230 -17.79 24.55 3.32
CA ILE A 230 -17.79 23.81 2.04
C ILE A 230 -18.53 22.48 2.15
N VAL A 231 -18.24 21.70 3.19
CA VAL A 231 -18.87 20.38 3.40
C VAL A 231 -20.37 20.53 3.68
N LYS A 232 -20.76 21.52 4.48
CA LYS A 232 -22.16 21.75 4.88
C LYS A 232 -23.03 22.27 3.74
N GLU A 233 -22.46 23.11 2.88
CA GLU A 233 -23.19 23.78 1.79
C GLU A 233 -23.27 22.94 0.52
N SER A 234 -22.52 21.85 0.42
CA SER A 234 -22.50 21.00 -0.77
C SER A 234 -23.69 20.02 -0.78
N ASP A 235 -24.44 20.05 -1.88
CA ASP A 235 -25.55 19.09 -2.13
C ASP A 235 -25.04 17.71 -2.58
N THR A 236 -23.76 17.62 -2.97
CA THR A 236 -23.10 16.40 -3.44
C THR A 236 -21.87 16.10 -2.59
N PRO A 237 -21.41 14.84 -2.54
CA PRO A 237 -20.15 14.51 -1.86
C PRO A 237 -19.00 15.37 -2.34
N VAL A 238 -18.28 15.99 -1.43
CA VAL A 238 -17.15 16.87 -1.71
C VAL A 238 -15.99 16.59 -0.76
N SER A 239 -14.78 16.61 -1.28
CA SER A 239 -13.57 16.46 -0.48
C SER A 239 -12.81 17.78 -0.36
N VAL A 240 -12.32 18.06 0.85
CA VAL A 240 -11.61 19.30 1.19
C VAL A 240 -10.25 18.95 1.79
N GLY A 241 -9.18 19.41 1.15
CA GLY A 241 -7.84 19.45 1.74
C GLY A 241 -7.69 20.69 2.63
N LEU A 242 -7.65 20.50 3.94
CA LEU A 242 -7.48 21.56 4.92
C LEU A 242 -6.00 21.70 5.30
N LEU A 243 -5.44 22.88 5.03
CA LEU A 243 -4.07 23.20 5.46
C LEU A 243 -4.03 23.38 6.99
N GLY A 244 -3.35 22.47 7.69
CA GLY A 244 -3.27 22.52 9.13
C GLY A 244 -2.55 21.30 9.74
N ASN A 245 -2.41 21.32 11.05
CA ASN A 245 -1.92 20.17 11.81
C ASN A 245 -3.09 19.29 12.27
N ALA A 246 -3.04 18.00 12.01
CA ALA A 246 -4.13 17.08 12.36
C ALA A 246 -4.42 17.06 13.86
N ALA A 247 -3.39 17.06 14.72
CA ALA A 247 -3.59 17.06 16.17
C ALA A 247 -4.31 18.34 16.65
N ASP A 248 -4.02 19.49 16.05
CA ASP A 248 -4.69 20.76 16.37
C ASP A 248 -6.15 20.73 15.92
N VAL A 249 -6.41 20.37 14.66
CA VAL A 249 -7.76 20.38 14.08
C VAL A 249 -8.68 19.38 14.77
N PHE A 250 -8.19 18.16 15.07
CA PHE A 250 -8.99 17.16 15.77
C PHE A 250 -9.35 17.62 17.20
N ALA A 251 -8.40 18.24 17.92
CA ALA A 251 -8.64 18.80 19.24
C ALA A 251 -9.62 19.98 19.17
N GLU A 252 -9.49 20.88 18.21
CA GLU A 252 -10.40 22.02 18.01
C GLU A 252 -11.84 21.57 17.76
N LEU A 253 -12.06 20.53 16.97
CA LEU A 253 -13.41 19.96 16.74
C LEU A 253 -14.02 19.45 18.05
N VAL A 254 -13.22 18.81 18.91
CA VAL A 254 -13.65 18.38 20.24
C VAL A 254 -14.03 19.58 21.11
N GLU A 255 -13.18 20.61 21.17
CA GLU A 255 -13.43 21.83 21.95
C GLU A 255 -14.68 22.57 21.47
N ARG A 256 -14.88 22.66 20.15
CA ARG A 256 -16.04 23.32 19.53
C ARG A 256 -17.30 22.47 19.53
N ASN A 257 -17.27 21.26 20.09
CA ASN A 257 -18.38 20.31 20.13
C ASN A 257 -18.95 19.97 18.73
N ILE A 258 -18.07 19.83 17.73
CA ILE A 258 -18.41 19.44 16.37
C ILE A 258 -17.98 17.98 16.19
N THR A 259 -18.91 17.10 15.79
CA THR A 259 -18.67 15.67 15.65
C THR A 259 -18.81 15.25 14.19
N PRO A 260 -17.76 14.71 13.55
CA PRO A 260 -17.85 14.03 12.25
C PRO A 260 -18.69 12.75 12.35
N ASP A 261 -19.22 12.26 11.23
CA ASP A 261 -19.85 10.93 11.20
C ASP A 261 -18.82 9.81 11.29
N ILE A 262 -17.67 9.99 10.64
CA ILE A 262 -16.55 9.04 10.63
C ILE A 262 -15.26 9.79 10.97
N VAL A 263 -14.40 9.15 11.77
CA VAL A 263 -13.07 9.67 12.13
C VAL A 263 -12.02 8.60 11.85
N THR A 264 -10.96 8.97 11.15
CA THR A 264 -9.80 8.11 10.90
C THR A 264 -8.52 8.94 10.79
N ASP A 265 -7.38 8.29 10.49
CA ASP A 265 -6.10 8.95 10.25
C ASP A 265 -5.23 8.15 9.30
N GLN A 266 -4.54 8.85 8.40
CA GLN A 266 -3.59 8.26 7.47
C GLN A 266 -2.32 9.13 7.35
N THR A 267 -1.96 9.84 8.39
CA THR A 267 -0.62 10.45 8.49
C THR A 267 0.46 9.36 8.48
N SER A 268 1.70 9.71 8.19
CA SER A 268 2.82 8.74 8.28
C SER A 268 3.30 8.59 9.73
N ALA A 269 2.37 8.36 10.66
CA ALA A 269 2.63 8.26 12.11
C ALA A 269 3.59 7.12 12.49
N HIS A 270 3.72 6.09 11.65
CA HIS A 270 4.66 4.98 11.82
C HIS A 270 6.14 5.42 11.81
N ASP A 271 6.44 6.59 11.28
CA ASP A 271 7.77 7.21 11.29
C ASP A 271 7.69 8.58 12.00
N PRO A 272 7.81 8.61 13.33
CA PRO A 272 7.67 9.84 14.09
C PRO A 272 8.77 10.88 13.81
N LEU A 273 9.91 10.46 13.25
CA LEU A 273 10.98 11.37 12.89
C LEU A 273 10.69 12.15 11.60
N ASN A 274 10.21 11.46 10.55
CA ASN A 274 10.08 12.04 9.21
C ASN A 274 8.62 12.20 8.76
N GLY A 275 7.70 11.47 9.34
CA GLY A 275 6.34 11.28 8.83
C GLY A 275 5.25 12.07 9.53
N TYR A 276 5.53 12.72 10.67
CA TYR A 276 4.53 13.45 11.44
C TYR A 276 5.06 14.81 11.92
N LEU A 277 4.31 15.88 11.66
CA LEU A 277 4.68 17.23 12.08
C LEU A 277 4.21 17.47 13.52
N PRO A 278 5.10 17.79 14.47
CA PRO A 278 4.70 18.14 15.83
C PRO A 278 3.81 19.39 15.89
N GLN A 279 2.87 19.44 16.85
CA GLN A 279 2.03 20.61 17.10
C GLN A 279 2.87 21.87 17.34
N GLY A 280 2.44 22.99 16.77
CA GLY A 280 3.10 24.28 16.91
C GLY A 280 4.42 24.42 16.14
N TRP A 281 4.88 23.39 15.43
CA TRP A 281 6.09 23.46 14.62
C TRP A 281 5.77 23.82 13.17
N SER A 282 6.60 24.65 12.55
CA SER A 282 6.59 24.84 11.10
C SER A 282 7.35 23.71 10.41
N MET A 283 7.06 23.46 9.13
CA MET A 283 7.81 22.51 8.30
C MET A 283 9.31 22.84 8.27
N ALA A 284 9.66 24.13 8.19
CA ALA A 284 11.05 24.58 8.19
C ALA A 284 11.75 24.29 9.54
N TYR A 285 11.09 24.58 10.66
CA TYR A 285 11.63 24.30 11.99
C TYR A 285 11.80 22.80 12.22
N ALA A 286 10.82 21.99 11.81
CA ALA A 286 10.93 20.54 11.88
C ALA A 286 12.11 20.00 11.06
N ALA A 287 12.36 20.56 9.86
CA ALA A 287 13.49 20.17 9.02
C ALA A 287 14.84 20.53 9.68
N GLU A 288 14.94 21.68 10.33
CA GLU A 288 16.12 22.09 11.09
C GLU A 288 16.35 21.17 12.30
N MET A 289 15.31 20.92 13.09
CA MET A 289 15.39 20.07 14.29
C MET A 289 15.77 18.62 13.98
N ARG A 290 15.34 18.07 12.84
CA ARG A 290 15.78 16.73 12.39
C ARG A 290 17.29 16.64 12.20
N GLN A 291 17.97 17.75 11.91
CA GLN A 291 19.42 17.78 11.76
C GLN A 291 20.14 18.02 13.10
N GLN A 292 19.48 18.70 14.03
CA GLN A 292 20.06 19.11 15.32
C GLN A 292 19.81 18.10 16.44
N ASP A 293 18.55 17.63 16.58
CA ASP A 293 18.11 16.74 17.66
C ASP A 293 16.92 15.86 17.23
N GLU A 294 17.23 14.71 16.63
CA GLU A 294 16.24 13.74 16.19
C GLU A 294 15.35 13.24 17.34
N SER A 295 15.92 13.08 18.54
CA SER A 295 15.20 12.59 19.73
C SER A 295 14.10 13.58 20.16
N ALA A 296 14.41 14.89 20.13
CA ALA A 296 13.42 15.92 20.41
C ALA A 296 12.27 15.92 19.38
N VAL A 297 12.58 15.70 18.10
CA VAL A 297 11.55 15.58 17.04
C VAL A 297 10.64 14.39 17.30
N VAL A 298 11.20 13.21 17.52
CA VAL A 298 10.45 11.98 17.79
C VAL A 298 9.54 12.14 18.99
N LYS A 299 10.05 12.70 20.09
CA LYS A 299 9.27 12.95 21.30
C LYS A 299 8.11 13.91 21.06
N ALA A 300 8.36 15.05 20.41
CA ALA A 300 7.34 16.04 20.12
C ALA A 300 6.26 15.50 19.16
N ALA A 301 6.66 14.71 18.16
CA ALA A 301 5.73 14.05 17.23
C ALA A 301 4.82 13.06 17.96
N LYS A 302 5.38 12.16 18.80
CA LYS A 302 4.60 11.20 19.59
C LYS A 302 3.63 11.89 20.55
N GLN A 303 4.05 12.95 21.22
CA GLN A 303 3.18 13.74 22.09
C GLN A 303 2.00 14.35 21.31
N SER A 304 2.26 14.82 20.09
CA SER A 304 1.21 15.36 19.22
C SER A 304 0.26 14.26 18.74
N MET A 305 0.77 13.07 18.40
CA MET A 305 -0.05 11.90 18.07
C MET A 305 -0.95 11.49 19.26
N ALA A 306 -0.43 11.56 20.49
CA ALA A 306 -1.23 11.30 21.70
C ALA A 306 -2.41 12.29 21.84
N VAL A 307 -2.18 13.57 21.50
CA VAL A 307 -3.27 14.57 21.48
C VAL A 307 -4.32 14.20 20.43
N GLN A 308 -3.90 13.86 19.23
CA GLN A 308 -4.81 13.46 18.14
C GLN A 308 -5.63 12.21 18.52
N VAL A 309 -4.99 11.16 19.05
CA VAL A 309 -5.70 9.93 19.46
C VAL A 309 -6.69 10.19 20.60
N LYS A 310 -6.34 11.03 21.58
CA LYS A 310 -7.32 11.46 22.62
C LYS A 310 -8.51 12.16 22.00
N ALA A 311 -8.31 13.00 21.00
CA ALA A 311 -9.41 13.65 20.29
C ALA A 311 -10.26 12.63 19.50
N MET A 312 -9.64 11.64 18.84
CA MET A 312 -10.36 10.55 18.15
C MET A 312 -11.23 9.76 19.13
N LEU A 313 -10.72 9.40 20.31
CA LEU A 313 -11.47 8.72 21.38
C LEU A 313 -12.65 9.58 21.90
N ALA A 314 -12.44 10.87 22.07
CA ALA A 314 -13.50 11.79 22.48
C ALA A 314 -14.61 11.89 21.41
N LEU A 315 -14.26 11.95 20.13
CA LEU A 315 -15.21 11.95 19.02
C LEU A 315 -15.97 10.61 18.92
N GLN A 316 -15.29 9.48 19.15
CA GLN A 316 -15.91 8.16 19.25
C GLN A 316 -16.99 8.14 20.37
N THR A 317 -16.65 8.65 21.55
CA THR A 317 -17.59 8.73 22.69
C THR A 317 -18.82 9.59 22.35
N ARG A 318 -18.69 10.53 21.42
CA ARG A 318 -19.79 11.36 20.91
C ARG A 318 -20.57 10.71 19.77
N GLY A 319 -20.24 9.49 19.38
CA GLY A 319 -20.95 8.70 18.38
C GLY A 319 -20.35 8.66 16.99
N ALA A 320 -19.17 9.24 16.77
CA ALA A 320 -18.45 9.09 15.51
C ALA A 320 -17.99 7.63 15.31
N ALA A 321 -18.20 7.07 14.11
CA ALA A 321 -17.61 5.81 13.74
C ALA A 321 -16.08 6.00 13.58
N THR A 322 -15.32 5.58 14.57
CA THR A 322 -13.87 5.81 14.65
C THR A 322 -13.11 4.54 14.35
N LEU A 323 -12.12 4.64 13.48
CA LEU A 323 -11.27 3.51 13.07
C LEU A 323 -9.83 3.95 12.82
N ASP A 324 -8.89 3.03 13.09
CA ASP A 324 -7.50 3.15 12.68
C ASP A 324 -7.34 2.60 11.26
N TYR A 325 -6.77 3.41 10.37
CA TYR A 325 -6.50 2.96 9.00
C TYR A 325 -5.11 2.32 8.83
N GLY A 326 -4.43 2.01 9.94
CA GLY A 326 -3.23 1.19 9.94
C GLY A 326 -1.92 1.94 9.70
N ASN A 327 -1.75 3.07 10.34
CA ASN A 327 -0.51 3.85 10.33
C ASN A 327 0.27 3.82 11.66
N ASN A 328 -0.17 3.00 12.61
CA ASN A 328 0.43 2.81 13.94
C ASN A 328 0.30 4.01 14.90
N ILE A 329 -0.59 4.96 14.63
CA ILE A 329 -0.78 6.13 15.50
C ILE A 329 -1.24 5.74 16.92
N ARG A 330 -2.05 4.66 17.04
CA ARG A 330 -2.49 4.13 18.35
C ARG A 330 -1.31 3.67 19.21
N GLN A 331 -0.36 2.96 18.60
CA GLN A 331 0.85 2.50 19.31
C GLN A 331 1.70 3.68 19.79
N MET A 332 1.89 4.69 18.95
CA MET A 332 2.65 5.89 19.31
C MET A 332 1.99 6.64 20.47
N ALA A 333 0.66 6.72 20.46
CA ALA A 333 -0.10 7.33 21.56
C ALA A 333 -0.05 6.50 22.85
N LEU A 334 -0.08 5.16 22.75
CA LEU A 334 0.06 4.27 23.91
C LEU A 334 1.41 4.46 24.60
N GLU A 335 2.49 4.60 23.82
CA GLU A 335 3.85 4.87 24.33
C GLU A 335 3.95 6.23 25.03
N GLU A 336 3.05 7.18 24.76
CA GLU A 336 2.91 8.48 25.43
C GLU A 336 1.81 8.48 26.51
N GLY A 337 1.39 7.30 27.00
CA GLY A 337 0.51 7.14 28.14
C GLY A 337 -0.99 7.24 27.85
N VAL A 338 -1.41 7.09 26.60
CA VAL A 338 -2.83 6.94 26.25
C VAL A 338 -3.19 5.46 26.36
N GLU A 339 -3.49 5.00 27.58
CA GLU A 339 -3.69 3.58 27.90
C GLU A 339 -4.82 2.93 27.08
N ASN A 340 -5.84 3.69 26.73
CA ASN A 340 -6.99 3.24 25.93
C ASN A 340 -6.88 3.57 24.42
N ALA A 341 -5.68 3.77 23.89
CA ALA A 341 -5.47 4.12 22.48
C ALA A 341 -6.06 3.09 21.50
N PHE A 342 -6.20 1.83 21.92
CA PHE A 342 -6.76 0.74 21.13
C PHE A 342 -8.26 0.49 21.33
N ASP A 343 -9.00 1.36 22.04
CA ASP A 343 -10.44 1.20 22.26
C ASP A 343 -11.27 1.41 20.98
N PHE A 344 -10.70 2.07 19.94
CA PHE A 344 -11.29 2.01 18.61
C PHE A 344 -10.54 0.99 17.74
N PRO A 345 -11.26 0.22 16.89
CA PRO A 345 -10.66 -0.88 16.14
C PRO A 345 -9.85 -0.42 14.94
N GLY A 346 -8.96 -1.27 14.47
CA GLY A 346 -8.41 -1.20 13.12
C GLY A 346 -9.46 -1.51 12.05
N PHE A 347 -9.26 -0.99 10.85
CA PHE A 347 -10.21 -1.19 9.73
C PHE A 347 -10.28 -2.66 9.28
N VAL A 348 -9.19 -3.42 9.39
CA VAL A 348 -9.16 -4.81 8.96
C VAL A 348 -10.05 -5.70 9.83
N PRO A 349 -9.88 -5.78 11.18
CA PRO A 349 -10.76 -6.61 12.00
C PRO A 349 -12.20 -6.13 11.98
N ALA A 350 -12.43 -4.82 11.80
CA ALA A 350 -13.78 -4.25 11.83
C ALA A 350 -14.59 -4.47 10.54
N TYR A 351 -13.93 -4.50 9.36
CA TYR A 351 -14.61 -4.42 8.06
C TYR A 351 -14.05 -5.37 6.99
N ILE A 352 -12.78 -5.73 7.01
CA ILE A 352 -12.08 -6.40 5.90
C ILE A 352 -11.87 -7.91 6.15
N ARG A 353 -11.78 -8.34 7.39
CA ARG A 353 -11.50 -9.73 7.77
C ARG A 353 -12.34 -10.78 7.01
N PRO A 354 -13.66 -10.61 6.83
CA PRO A 354 -14.46 -11.58 6.08
C PRO A 354 -13.97 -11.77 4.64
N LEU A 355 -13.57 -10.68 3.96
CA LEU A 355 -13.03 -10.72 2.61
C LEU A 355 -11.69 -11.48 2.57
N PHE A 356 -10.82 -11.23 3.53
CA PHE A 356 -9.53 -11.93 3.65
C PHE A 356 -9.70 -13.44 3.87
N CYS A 357 -10.76 -13.86 4.56
CA CYS A 357 -11.10 -15.26 4.73
C CYS A 357 -11.41 -15.98 3.40
N GLU A 358 -11.84 -15.24 2.37
CA GLU A 358 -12.12 -15.75 1.02
C GLU A 358 -10.97 -15.49 0.03
N GLY A 359 -9.82 -15.00 0.53
CA GLY A 359 -8.70 -14.60 -0.33
C GLY A 359 -9.00 -13.38 -1.18
N ILE A 360 -10.10 -12.66 -0.90
CA ILE A 360 -10.45 -11.41 -1.58
C ILE A 360 -9.58 -10.30 -1.03
N GLY A 361 -8.83 -9.66 -1.91
CA GLY A 361 -7.92 -8.60 -1.55
C GLY A 361 -7.36 -7.87 -2.76
N PRO A 362 -6.39 -6.96 -2.53
CA PRO A 362 -5.89 -6.06 -3.56
C PRO A 362 -5.16 -6.83 -4.68
N PHE A 363 -5.74 -6.77 -5.86
CA PHE A 363 -5.20 -7.28 -7.10
C PHE A 363 -4.97 -6.11 -8.04
N ARG A 364 -3.73 -5.86 -8.42
CA ARG A 364 -3.36 -4.71 -9.25
C ARG A 364 -2.59 -5.12 -10.48
N TRP A 365 -2.72 -4.32 -11.54
CA TRP A 365 -1.95 -4.53 -12.75
C TRP A 365 -1.57 -3.20 -13.40
N ALA A 366 -0.47 -3.23 -14.16
CA ALA A 366 0.06 -2.11 -14.89
C ALA A 366 0.32 -2.49 -16.36
N ALA A 367 0.02 -1.58 -17.27
CA ALA A 367 0.25 -1.74 -18.70
C ALA A 367 1.64 -1.22 -19.07
N LEU A 368 2.55 -2.13 -19.42
CA LEU A 368 3.93 -1.76 -19.79
C LEU A 368 4.00 -1.01 -21.13
N SER A 369 2.93 -1.04 -21.92
CA SER A 369 2.81 -0.22 -23.14
C SER A 369 2.82 1.29 -22.86
N GLY A 370 2.40 1.70 -21.66
CA GLY A 370 2.14 3.11 -21.35
C GLY A 370 0.84 3.65 -21.97
N ASP A 371 0.01 2.79 -22.59
CA ASP A 371 -1.24 3.18 -23.21
C ASP A 371 -2.44 2.90 -22.29
N PRO A 372 -3.22 3.93 -21.89
CA PRO A 372 -4.44 3.76 -21.11
C PRO A 372 -5.47 2.78 -21.70
N GLU A 373 -5.52 2.64 -23.03
CA GLU A 373 -6.45 1.73 -23.69
C GLU A 373 -6.23 0.27 -23.30
N ASP A 374 -4.99 -0.13 -22.98
CA ASP A 374 -4.72 -1.48 -22.51
C ASP A 374 -5.34 -1.73 -21.12
N ILE A 375 -5.43 -0.71 -20.28
CA ILE A 375 -6.15 -0.80 -19.00
C ILE A 375 -7.67 -0.87 -19.24
N TYR A 376 -8.23 -0.06 -20.14
CA TYR A 376 -9.67 -0.08 -20.41
C TYR A 376 -10.14 -1.40 -21.00
N LYS A 377 -9.32 -2.04 -21.85
CA LYS A 377 -9.59 -3.39 -22.36
C LYS A 377 -9.53 -4.44 -21.25
N THR A 378 -8.55 -4.35 -20.35
CA THR A 378 -8.47 -5.27 -19.20
C THR A 378 -9.61 -5.05 -18.20
N ASP A 379 -10.03 -3.80 -17.94
CA ASP A 379 -11.24 -3.51 -17.14
C ASP A 379 -12.48 -4.21 -17.73
N GLN A 380 -12.66 -4.15 -19.06
CA GLN A 380 -13.77 -4.82 -19.75
C GLN A 380 -13.66 -6.35 -19.61
N LYS A 381 -12.44 -6.90 -19.71
CA LYS A 381 -12.20 -8.34 -19.52
C LYS A 381 -12.54 -8.80 -18.11
N VAL A 382 -12.26 -8.00 -17.10
CA VAL A 382 -12.68 -8.29 -15.71
C VAL A 382 -14.20 -8.41 -15.61
N LYS A 383 -14.94 -7.47 -16.21
CA LYS A 383 -16.41 -7.51 -16.21
C LYS A 383 -16.97 -8.73 -16.93
N GLU A 384 -16.35 -9.13 -18.05
CA GLU A 384 -16.75 -10.32 -18.81
C GLU A 384 -16.56 -11.62 -18.01
N LEU A 385 -15.45 -11.72 -17.29
CA LEU A 385 -15.12 -12.94 -16.53
C LEU A 385 -15.81 -13.02 -15.17
N ILE A 386 -16.22 -11.89 -14.60
CA ILE A 386 -16.92 -11.82 -13.31
C ILE A 386 -18.26 -11.08 -13.51
N PRO A 387 -19.20 -11.67 -14.27
CA PRO A 387 -20.43 -10.97 -14.66
C PRO A 387 -21.40 -10.71 -13.50
N ASP A 388 -21.37 -11.56 -12.48
CA ASP A 388 -22.34 -11.55 -11.38
C ASP A 388 -21.91 -10.68 -10.18
N ASN A 389 -20.96 -9.74 -10.41
CA ASN A 389 -20.50 -8.81 -9.37
C ASN A 389 -20.76 -7.35 -9.77
N PRO A 390 -21.99 -6.84 -9.62
CA PRO A 390 -22.34 -5.48 -10.00
C PRO A 390 -21.56 -4.43 -9.19
N HIS A 391 -21.15 -4.73 -7.97
CA HIS A 391 -20.34 -3.86 -7.15
C HIS A 391 -18.93 -3.64 -7.75
N LEU A 392 -18.28 -4.73 -8.21
CA LEU A 392 -17.01 -4.65 -8.92
C LEU A 392 -17.14 -3.88 -10.24
N HIS A 393 -18.23 -4.11 -10.99
CA HIS A 393 -18.51 -3.39 -12.23
C HIS A 393 -18.65 -1.89 -12.00
N ASN A 394 -19.43 -1.50 -11.00
CA ASN A 394 -19.60 -0.10 -10.62
C ASN A 394 -18.26 0.54 -10.21
N TRP A 395 -17.44 -0.19 -9.44
CA TRP A 395 -16.08 0.26 -9.11
C TRP A 395 -15.25 0.56 -10.37
N LEU A 396 -15.19 -0.37 -11.31
CA LEU A 396 -14.39 -0.21 -12.54
C LEU A 396 -14.89 0.96 -13.41
N ASP A 397 -16.21 1.19 -13.48
CA ASP A 397 -16.80 2.33 -14.19
C ASP A 397 -16.40 3.66 -13.53
N MET A 398 -16.55 3.78 -12.22
CA MET A 398 -16.11 4.96 -11.49
C MET A 398 -14.60 5.18 -11.61
N ALA A 399 -13.80 4.11 -11.54
CA ALA A 399 -12.36 4.20 -11.67
C ALA A 399 -11.94 4.72 -13.06
N ARG A 400 -12.60 4.28 -14.12
CA ARG A 400 -12.37 4.77 -15.48
C ARG A 400 -12.64 6.27 -15.62
N GLU A 401 -13.68 6.77 -14.97
CA GLU A 401 -14.09 8.17 -15.07
C GLU A 401 -13.28 9.09 -14.15
N ARG A 402 -12.89 8.61 -12.97
CA ARG A 402 -12.41 9.47 -11.89
C ARG A 402 -10.93 9.31 -11.55
N ILE A 403 -10.29 8.18 -11.88
CA ILE A 403 -8.88 7.95 -11.57
C ILE A 403 -8.01 8.42 -12.73
N GLN A 404 -7.18 9.41 -12.47
CA GLN A 404 -6.10 9.81 -13.36
C GLN A 404 -4.89 8.91 -13.13
N PHE A 405 -4.30 8.38 -14.20
CA PHE A 405 -3.09 7.56 -14.09
C PHE A 405 -1.89 8.40 -13.66
N GLN A 406 -1.11 7.81 -12.78
CA GLN A 406 0.16 8.33 -12.29
C GLN A 406 1.27 7.40 -12.81
N GLY A 407 2.14 7.91 -13.71
CA GLY A 407 3.13 7.08 -14.41
C GLY A 407 2.50 6.10 -15.40
N LEU A 408 2.96 4.84 -15.40
CA LEU A 408 2.37 3.80 -16.24
C LEU A 408 0.89 3.60 -15.89
N PRO A 409 0.02 3.47 -16.91
CA PRO A 409 -1.39 3.18 -16.66
C PRO A 409 -1.55 1.89 -15.86
N ALA A 410 -2.39 1.95 -14.85
CA ALA A 410 -2.59 0.84 -13.93
C ALA A 410 -4.03 0.80 -13.40
N ARG A 411 -4.42 -0.35 -12.86
CA ARG A 411 -5.70 -0.57 -12.20
C ARG A 411 -5.52 -1.43 -10.97
N ILE A 412 -6.45 -1.30 -10.06
CA ILE A 412 -6.65 -2.18 -8.91
C ILE A 412 -8.10 -2.64 -8.87
N CYS A 413 -8.33 -3.87 -8.46
CA CYS A 413 -9.62 -4.36 -8.02
C CYS A 413 -9.43 -5.40 -6.91
N TRP A 414 -10.47 -5.64 -6.13
CA TRP A 414 -10.45 -6.68 -5.10
C TRP A 414 -11.17 -7.91 -5.61
N VAL A 415 -10.41 -8.98 -5.80
CA VAL A 415 -10.90 -10.28 -6.26
C VAL A 415 -10.24 -11.40 -5.49
N GLY A 416 -10.94 -12.53 -5.40
CA GLY A 416 -10.56 -13.65 -4.55
C GLY A 416 -9.78 -14.75 -5.25
N LEU A 417 -9.61 -15.81 -4.48
CA LEU A 417 -9.06 -17.08 -4.96
C LEU A 417 -9.86 -17.56 -6.19
N LYS A 418 -9.19 -18.10 -7.19
CA LYS A 418 -9.71 -18.53 -8.49
C LYS A 418 -9.87 -17.39 -9.51
N ASP A 419 -10.46 -16.26 -9.14
CA ASP A 419 -10.64 -15.15 -10.05
C ASP A 419 -9.32 -14.51 -10.45
N ARG A 420 -8.36 -14.41 -9.54
CA ARG A 420 -7.02 -13.90 -9.84
C ARG A 420 -6.31 -14.72 -10.91
N GLU A 421 -6.35 -16.05 -10.80
CA GLU A 421 -5.79 -16.95 -11.81
C GLU A 421 -6.48 -16.78 -13.16
N ARG A 422 -7.81 -16.78 -13.18
CA ARG A 422 -8.63 -16.59 -14.41
C ARG A 422 -8.31 -15.27 -15.10
N LEU A 423 -8.21 -14.18 -14.35
CA LEU A 423 -7.86 -12.87 -14.88
C LEU A 423 -6.43 -12.84 -15.42
N GLY A 424 -5.47 -13.40 -14.68
CA GLY A 424 -4.09 -13.48 -15.13
C GLY A 424 -3.93 -14.27 -16.44
N GLN A 425 -4.61 -15.41 -16.56
CA GLN A 425 -4.64 -16.21 -17.78
C GLN A 425 -5.25 -15.42 -18.96
N ALA A 426 -6.36 -14.72 -18.71
CA ALA A 426 -7.00 -13.91 -19.73
C ALA A 426 -6.12 -12.75 -20.20
N PHE A 427 -5.46 -12.05 -19.28
CA PHE A 427 -4.55 -10.98 -19.65
C PHE A 427 -3.34 -11.51 -20.46
N ASN A 428 -2.81 -12.67 -20.07
CA ASN A 428 -1.72 -13.32 -20.82
C ASN A 428 -2.16 -13.70 -22.24
N GLU A 429 -3.38 -14.22 -22.40
CA GLU A 429 -3.94 -14.55 -23.71
C GLU A 429 -4.21 -13.29 -24.57
N MET A 430 -4.68 -12.19 -23.96
CA MET A 430 -4.87 -10.91 -24.65
C MET A 430 -3.52 -10.35 -25.17
N VAL A 431 -2.44 -10.53 -24.41
CA VAL A 431 -1.09 -10.16 -24.88
C VAL A 431 -0.67 -11.05 -26.05
N LYS A 432 -0.83 -12.37 -25.92
CA LYS A 432 -0.49 -13.37 -26.96
C LYS A 432 -1.21 -13.08 -28.27
N ASN A 433 -2.48 -12.71 -28.22
CA ASN A 433 -3.32 -12.44 -29.38
C ASN A 433 -3.13 -11.03 -29.97
N GLY A 434 -2.31 -10.18 -29.35
CA GLY A 434 -2.08 -8.80 -29.79
C GLY A 434 -3.26 -7.85 -29.51
N GLU A 435 -4.18 -8.22 -28.63
CA GLU A 435 -5.26 -7.35 -28.15
C GLU A 435 -4.70 -6.21 -27.29
N LEU A 436 -3.65 -6.50 -26.51
CA LEU A 436 -2.87 -5.54 -25.75
C LEU A 436 -1.56 -5.23 -26.47
N LYS A 437 -1.11 -3.99 -26.38
CA LYS A 437 0.07 -3.50 -27.11
C LYS A 437 1.40 -4.01 -26.55
N ALA A 438 1.44 -4.31 -25.24
CA ALA A 438 2.61 -4.84 -24.55
C ALA A 438 2.17 -5.66 -23.33
N PRO A 439 3.09 -6.38 -22.66
CA PRO A 439 2.78 -7.15 -21.46
C PRO A 439 2.11 -6.35 -20.34
N ILE A 440 1.36 -7.09 -19.53
CA ILE A 440 0.78 -6.65 -18.28
C ILE A 440 1.60 -7.20 -17.12
N VAL A 441 1.88 -6.37 -16.13
CA VAL A 441 2.42 -6.81 -14.83
C VAL A 441 1.29 -6.92 -13.86
N ILE A 442 1.17 -8.06 -13.19
CA ILE A 442 0.21 -8.27 -12.11
C ILE A 442 0.97 -8.36 -10.79
N GLY A 443 0.50 -7.62 -9.81
CA GLY A 443 0.98 -7.70 -8.43
C GLY A 443 -0.16 -7.50 -7.46
N ARG A 444 0.19 -7.33 -6.21
CA ARG A 444 -0.78 -7.02 -5.14
C ARG A 444 -0.17 -6.10 -4.11
N ASP A 445 -0.99 -5.56 -3.25
CA ASP A 445 -0.50 -4.88 -2.05
C ASP A 445 0.10 -5.91 -1.08
N HIS A 446 1.10 -5.49 -0.31
CA HIS A 446 1.66 -6.29 0.76
C HIS A 446 0.70 -6.49 1.95
N LEU A 447 -0.42 -5.77 1.96
CA LEU A 447 -1.52 -5.93 2.91
C LEU A 447 -2.42 -7.13 2.62
N ASP A 448 -2.14 -7.90 1.58
CA ASP A 448 -2.98 -9.03 1.16
C ASP A 448 -3.03 -10.13 2.23
N SER A 449 -4.09 -10.91 2.19
CA SER A 449 -4.51 -11.81 3.28
C SER A 449 -3.49 -12.86 3.72
N GLY A 450 -2.62 -13.33 2.80
CA GLY A 450 -1.60 -14.35 3.08
C GLY A 450 -0.18 -13.82 3.25
N SER A 451 0.04 -12.54 3.05
CA SER A 451 1.36 -11.98 2.83
C SER A 451 1.92 -11.14 3.97
N VAL A 452 1.23 -11.03 5.08
CA VAL A 452 1.57 -10.07 6.14
C VAL A 452 1.36 -10.65 7.54
N ALA A 453 2.23 -10.25 8.46
CA ALA A 453 2.03 -10.34 9.90
C ALA A 453 2.21 -8.93 10.47
N SER A 454 1.12 -8.34 10.95
CA SER A 454 1.05 -6.96 11.42
C SER A 454 0.00 -6.85 12.52
N PRO A 455 0.38 -7.06 13.80
CA PRO A 455 -0.56 -7.13 14.93
C PRO A 455 -1.41 -5.88 15.11
N ASN A 456 -0.91 -4.72 14.71
CA ASN A 456 -1.62 -3.45 14.85
C ASN A 456 -2.39 -3.05 13.58
N ARG A 457 -2.52 -3.94 12.59
CA ARG A 457 -3.24 -3.65 11.33
C ARG A 457 -3.90 -4.89 10.72
N GLU A 458 -3.21 -5.61 9.80
CA GLU A 458 -3.83 -6.67 8.99
C GLU A 458 -4.14 -7.92 9.81
N THR A 459 -3.32 -8.21 10.81
CA THR A 459 -3.50 -9.39 11.67
C THR A 459 -3.93 -9.05 13.09
N GLU A 460 -4.46 -7.85 13.29
CA GLU A 460 -5.05 -7.42 14.56
C GLU A 460 -6.25 -8.31 14.89
N GLY A 461 -6.24 -8.89 16.10
CA GLY A 461 -7.35 -9.68 16.62
C GLY A 461 -7.62 -10.98 15.85
N MET A 462 -6.58 -11.72 15.46
CA MET A 462 -6.74 -13.05 14.89
C MET A 462 -7.45 -13.96 15.90
N MET A 463 -8.38 -14.80 15.41
CA MET A 463 -9.25 -15.63 16.25
C MET A 463 -8.48 -16.56 17.18
N ASP A 464 -7.32 -17.05 16.77
CA ASP A 464 -6.44 -17.95 17.51
C ASP A 464 -5.32 -17.23 18.29
N GLY A 465 -5.25 -15.90 18.22
CA GLY A 465 -4.20 -15.10 18.86
C GLY A 465 -2.87 -15.10 18.10
N SER A 466 -2.83 -15.54 16.85
CA SER A 466 -1.60 -15.61 16.02
C SER A 466 -1.21 -14.28 15.36
N ASP A 467 -1.64 -13.14 15.90
CA ASP A 467 -1.47 -11.81 15.33
C ASP A 467 -0.02 -11.51 14.93
N ALA A 468 0.94 -11.90 15.75
CA ALA A 468 2.37 -11.59 15.58
C ALA A 468 3.18 -12.74 14.97
N VAL A 469 2.54 -13.82 14.52
CA VAL A 469 3.27 -14.97 13.92
C VAL A 469 3.69 -14.61 12.51
N SER A 470 4.99 -14.42 12.30
CA SER A 470 5.55 -13.99 11.01
C SER A 470 5.97 -15.14 10.07
N ASP A 471 5.78 -16.39 10.44
CA ASP A 471 6.00 -17.54 9.55
C ASP A 471 5.14 -17.45 8.27
N TRP A 472 3.93 -16.91 8.37
CA TRP A 472 2.99 -16.81 7.27
C TRP A 472 3.49 -15.99 6.08
N PRO A 473 3.96 -14.73 6.20
CA PRO A 473 4.52 -14.01 5.07
C PRO A 473 5.83 -14.62 4.55
N LEU A 474 6.61 -15.28 5.41
CA LEU A 474 7.81 -16.00 5.00
C LEU A 474 7.44 -17.18 4.10
N LEU A 475 6.48 -18.02 4.51
CA LEU A 475 5.97 -19.13 3.70
C LEU A 475 5.34 -18.65 2.40
N ASN A 476 4.61 -17.51 2.42
CA ASN A 476 4.06 -16.90 1.22
C ASN A 476 5.17 -16.52 0.22
N ALA A 477 6.24 -15.85 0.67
CA ALA A 477 7.37 -15.48 -0.18
C ALA A 477 8.08 -16.71 -0.76
N LEU A 478 8.31 -17.74 0.05
CA LEU A 478 8.94 -19.01 -0.37
C LEU A 478 8.08 -19.73 -1.40
N LEU A 479 6.77 -19.80 -1.19
CA LEU A 479 5.84 -20.45 -2.12
C LEU A 479 5.75 -19.69 -3.45
N ASN A 480 5.68 -18.36 -3.43
CA ASN A 480 5.69 -17.55 -4.64
C ASN A 480 7.00 -17.69 -5.43
N THR A 481 8.13 -17.83 -4.72
CA THR A 481 9.43 -18.12 -5.34
C THR A 481 9.42 -19.50 -6.00
N ALA A 482 8.95 -20.53 -5.31
CA ALA A 482 8.81 -21.89 -5.85
C ALA A 482 7.80 -21.95 -7.01
N GLY A 483 6.75 -21.13 -6.97
CA GLY A 483 5.72 -21.04 -8.01
C GLY A 483 6.19 -20.37 -9.31
N GLY A 484 7.25 -19.59 -9.28
CA GLY A 484 7.83 -18.91 -10.43
C GLY A 484 7.29 -17.51 -10.69
N ALA A 485 6.97 -16.75 -9.64
CA ALA A 485 6.70 -15.31 -9.76
C ALA A 485 7.89 -14.60 -10.44
N THR A 486 7.64 -13.52 -11.16
CA THR A 486 8.71 -12.80 -11.89
C THR A 486 9.67 -12.13 -10.93
N TRP A 487 9.16 -11.52 -9.86
CA TRP A 487 9.97 -11.15 -8.70
C TRP A 487 9.20 -11.27 -7.39
N VAL A 488 9.95 -11.54 -6.33
CA VAL A 488 9.44 -11.75 -4.97
C VAL A 488 10.24 -10.91 -4.01
N SER A 489 9.57 -10.42 -2.98
CA SER A 489 10.21 -9.60 -1.96
C SER A 489 9.76 -9.95 -0.55
N LEU A 490 10.65 -9.77 0.42
CA LEU A 490 10.38 -9.90 1.84
C LEU A 490 10.85 -8.63 2.56
N HIS A 491 9.98 -8.07 3.39
CA HIS A 491 10.19 -6.78 4.03
C HIS A 491 9.88 -6.82 5.51
N HIS A 492 10.48 -5.90 6.25
CA HIS A 492 10.17 -5.60 7.63
C HIS A 492 9.78 -4.12 7.76
N GLY A 493 8.87 -3.82 8.66
CA GLY A 493 8.44 -2.44 8.99
C GLY A 493 7.14 -2.03 8.33
N GLY A 494 7.13 -1.83 7.03
CA GLY A 494 5.92 -1.48 6.29
C GLY A 494 5.21 -0.22 6.79
N GLY A 495 3.90 -0.16 6.61
CA GLY A 495 3.07 1.00 6.95
C GLY A 495 2.84 1.25 8.44
N VAL A 496 3.25 0.32 9.31
CA VAL A 496 3.17 0.43 10.78
C VAL A 496 4.53 0.63 11.45
N GLY A 497 5.59 0.73 10.67
CA GLY A 497 6.94 1.05 11.15
C GLY A 497 7.79 -0.14 11.55
N MET A 498 9.05 0.15 11.86
CA MET A 498 10.07 -0.84 12.19
C MET A 498 9.70 -1.60 13.48
N GLY A 499 9.79 -2.93 13.43
CA GLY A 499 9.46 -3.81 14.54
C GLY A 499 8.00 -4.26 14.62
N PHE A 500 7.10 -3.71 13.80
CA PHE A 500 5.66 -3.94 13.93
C PHE A 500 5.02 -4.73 12.79
N SER A 501 5.75 -5.07 11.74
CA SER A 501 5.24 -5.95 10.68
C SER A 501 6.33 -6.64 9.88
N GLN A 502 6.00 -7.82 9.36
CA GLN A 502 6.72 -8.46 8.27
C GLN A 502 5.74 -8.79 7.15
N HIS A 503 6.16 -8.59 5.92
CA HIS A 503 5.28 -8.78 4.77
C HIS A 503 6.07 -9.15 3.51
N SER A 504 5.38 -9.77 2.55
CA SER A 504 5.97 -10.21 1.30
C SER A 504 5.25 -9.61 0.10
N GLY A 505 6.00 -9.41 -0.98
CA GLY A 505 5.51 -8.98 -2.28
C GLY A 505 5.65 -10.07 -3.33
N MET A 506 4.70 -10.11 -4.24
CA MET A 506 4.70 -10.98 -5.41
C MET A 506 4.31 -10.18 -6.62
N VAL A 507 5.09 -10.32 -7.71
CA VAL A 507 4.75 -9.73 -9.02
C VAL A 507 5.01 -10.74 -10.12
N ILE A 508 4.09 -10.81 -11.09
CA ILE A 508 4.20 -11.71 -12.24
C ILE A 508 3.92 -10.97 -13.55
N CYS A 509 4.72 -11.28 -14.57
CA CYS A 509 4.58 -10.70 -15.90
C CYS A 509 3.76 -11.63 -16.80
N CYS A 510 2.73 -11.07 -17.43
CA CYS A 510 1.91 -11.69 -18.47
C CYS A 510 2.48 -11.27 -19.83
N ASP A 511 3.44 -12.04 -20.36
CA ASP A 511 4.16 -11.71 -21.60
C ASP A 511 3.60 -12.43 -22.85
N GLY A 512 2.49 -13.16 -22.71
CA GLY A 512 1.83 -13.88 -23.79
C GLY A 512 2.39 -15.26 -24.08
N THR A 513 3.39 -15.73 -23.32
CA THR A 513 4.02 -17.04 -23.55
C THR A 513 3.31 -18.17 -22.77
N GLU A 514 3.50 -19.43 -23.22
CA GLU A 514 3.03 -20.62 -22.51
C GLU A 514 3.75 -20.80 -21.16
N ASP A 515 5.03 -20.43 -21.08
CA ASP A 515 5.77 -20.43 -19.83
C ASP A 515 5.17 -19.43 -18.82
N ALA A 516 4.75 -18.24 -19.27
CA ALA A 516 4.03 -17.29 -18.44
C ALA A 516 2.68 -17.84 -17.98
N SER A 517 1.91 -18.46 -18.88
CA SER A 517 0.63 -19.10 -18.54
C SER A 517 0.80 -20.13 -17.42
N SER A 518 1.82 -20.99 -17.53
CA SER A 518 2.11 -22.00 -16.50
C SER A 518 2.50 -21.41 -15.15
N ARG A 519 3.27 -20.32 -15.13
CA ARG A 519 3.63 -19.59 -13.90
C ARG A 519 2.44 -18.88 -13.29
N ILE A 520 1.62 -18.22 -14.11
CA ILE A 520 0.41 -17.49 -13.70
C ILE A 520 -0.56 -18.45 -13.00
N ALA A 521 -0.80 -19.63 -13.57
CA ALA A 521 -1.68 -20.65 -12.98
C ALA A 521 -1.24 -21.01 -11.55
N ARG A 522 0.05 -21.25 -11.34
CA ARG A 522 0.57 -21.60 -10.01
C ARG A 522 0.54 -20.42 -9.04
N VAL A 523 1.11 -19.28 -9.46
CA VAL A 523 1.35 -18.13 -8.56
C VAL A 523 0.04 -17.47 -8.17
N LEU A 524 -0.86 -17.19 -9.12
CA LEU A 524 -2.12 -16.50 -8.84
C LEU A 524 -3.18 -17.39 -8.18
N HIS A 525 -2.97 -18.71 -8.19
CA HIS A 525 -3.71 -19.64 -7.31
C HIS A 525 -3.13 -19.67 -5.91
N ASN A 526 -1.82 -19.95 -5.79
CA ASN A 526 -1.17 -20.21 -4.52
C ASN A 526 -1.12 -18.99 -3.59
N ASP A 527 -0.85 -17.82 -4.15
CA ASP A 527 -0.71 -16.57 -3.38
C ASP A 527 -1.97 -16.23 -2.56
N PRO A 528 -3.17 -16.08 -3.13
CA PRO A 528 -4.38 -15.87 -2.35
C PRO A 528 -4.80 -17.09 -1.52
N ALA A 529 -4.47 -18.31 -1.96
CA ALA A 529 -4.75 -19.53 -1.19
C ALA A 529 -4.03 -19.55 0.15
N THR A 530 -2.83 -18.96 0.27
CA THR A 530 -2.15 -18.84 1.56
C THR A 530 -2.93 -17.99 2.56
N GLY A 531 -3.69 -17.00 2.09
CA GLY A 531 -4.57 -16.20 2.93
C GLY A 531 -5.77 -16.99 3.44
N VAL A 532 -6.43 -17.75 2.56
CA VAL A 532 -7.52 -18.65 2.95
C VAL A 532 -7.02 -19.70 3.93
N MET A 533 -5.91 -20.35 3.64
CA MET A 533 -5.26 -21.34 4.49
C MET A 533 -5.01 -20.80 5.90
N ARG A 534 -4.35 -19.65 6.01
CA ARG A 534 -4.03 -19.00 7.29
C ARG A 534 -5.27 -18.70 8.13
N HIS A 535 -6.33 -18.16 7.51
CA HIS A 535 -7.56 -17.85 8.21
C HIS A 535 -8.36 -19.09 8.58
N ALA A 536 -8.33 -20.15 7.75
CA ALA A 536 -8.92 -21.43 8.08
C ALA A 536 -8.21 -22.09 9.26
N ASP A 537 -6.88 -22.05 9.29
CA ASP A 537 -6.05 -22.55 10.39
C ASP A 537 -6.33 -21.79 11.69
N ALA A 538 -6.54 -20.48 11.62
CA ALA A 538 -6.93 -19.65 12.75
C ALA A 538 -8.38 -19.88 13.25
N GLY A 539 -9.18 -20.68 12.55
CA GLY A 539 -10.51 -21.09 12.99
C GLY A 539 -11.68 -20.34 12.35
N TYR A 540 -11.46 -19.46 11.39
CA TYR A 540 -12.56 -18.71 10.75
C TYR A 540 -13.41 -19.62 9.85
N ASP A 541 -14.70 -19.76 10.15
CA ASP A 541 -15.63 -20.63 9.41
C ASP A 541 -15.78 -20.21 7.95
N ILE A 542 -15.78 -18.91 7.65
CA ILE A 542 -15.81 -18.39 6.28
C ILE A 542 -14.62 -18.93 5.47
N ALA A 543 -13.43 -18.92 6.06
CA ALA A 543 -12.22 -19.42 5.40
C ALA A 543 -12.25 -20.94 5.21
N LYS A 544 -12.77 -21.70 6.17
CA LYS A 544 -12.97 -23.15 6.06
C LYS A 544 -13.96 -23.47 4.94
N GLN A 545 -15.07 -22.73 4.84
CA GLN A 545 -16.04 -22.89 3.75
C GLN A 545 -15.40 -22.60 2.40
N CYS A 546 -14.65 -21.49 2.28
CA CYS A 546 -13.92 -21.14 1.06
C CYS A 546 -12.91 -22.24 0.71
N ALA A 547 -12.12 -22.71 1.65
CA ALA A 547 -11.14 -23.79 1.45
C ALA A 547 -11.81 -25.07 0.93
N ALA A 548 -12.95 -25.46 1.51
CA ALA A 548 -13.71 -26.62 1.07
C ALA A 548 -14.25 -26.47 -0.36
N GLN A 549 -14.84 -25.31 -0.68
CA GLN A 549 -15.39 -24.99 -2.01
C GLN A 549 -14.31 -24.93 -3.09
N GLN A 550 -13.14 -24.41 -2.75
CA GLN A 550 -12.01 -24.29 -3.66
C GLN A 550 -11.14 -25.56 -3.73
N GLY A 551 -11.42 -26.56 -2.90
CA GLY A 551 -10.71 -27.83 -2.89
C GLY A 551 -9.28 -27.73 -2.37
N LEU A 552 -9.00 -26.83 -1.45
CA LEU A 552 -7.68 -26.72 -0.84
C LEU A 552 -7.38 -27.96 0.00
N ASP A 553 -6.14 -28.43 -0.09
CA ASP A 553 -5.62 -29.52 0.74
C ASP A 553 -4.99 -28.92 2.01
N LEU A 554 -5.75 -28.94 3.10
CA LEU A 554 -5.32 -28.47 4.42
C LEU A 554 -5.25 -29.68 5.37
N PRO A 555 -4.10 -30.35 5.49
CA PRO A 555 -3.99 -31.68 6.11
C PRO A 555 -4.61 -31.82 7.50
N MET A 556 -4.50 -30.77 8.33
CA MET A 556 -5.09 -30.79 9.69
C MET A 556 -6.60 -30.52 9.72
N LEU A 557 -7.18 -30.03 8.62
CA LEU A 557 -8.59 -29.64 8.53
C LEU A 557 -9.39 -30.50 7.53
N ASN A 558 -8.75 -31.38 6.75
CA ASN A 558 -9.39 -32.10 5.64
C ASN A 558 -10.63 -32.89 6.05
N GLU A 559 -10.64 -33.51 7.25
CA GLU A 559 -11.82 -34.21 7.75
C GLU A 559 -13.00 -33.27 8.01
N GLU A 560 -12.72 -32.06 8.53
CA GLU A 560 -13.73 -31.04 8.76
C GLU A 560 -14.22 -30.47 7.42
N LEU A 561 -13.30 -30.10 6.53
CA LEU A 561 -13.61 -29.54 5.21
C LEU A 561 -14.43 -30.51 4.34
N SER A 562 -14.22 -31.82 4.49
CA SER A 562 -15.00 -32.81 3.75
C SER A 562 -16.49 -32.81 4.10
N LYS A 563 -16.86 -32.33 5.28
CA LYS A 563 -18.26 -32.21 5.76
C LYS A 563 -18.93 -30.91 5.28
N LEU A 564 -18.15 -29.96 4.78
CA LEU A 564 -18.62 -28.67 4.28
C LEU A 564 -18.82 -28.65 2.74
N LYS A 565 -18.39 -29.72 2.06
CA LYS A 565 -18.63 -29.95 0.61
C LYS A 565 -20.03 -30.50 0.40
#